data_43df3962da58e2d8159a6b2194b72014
#
_entry.id   43df3962da58e2d8159a6b2194b72014
#
_cell.length_a   1.000
_cell.length_b   1.000
_cell.length_c   1.000
_cell.angle_alpha   90.00
_cell.angle_beta   90.00
_cell.angle_gamma   90.00
#
_symmetry.space_group_name_H-M   'P 1'
#
loop_
_entity.id
_entity.type
_entity.pdbx_description
1 polymer ?
#
loop_
_entity_poly.entity_id
_entity_poly.type
_entity_poly.pdbx_seq_one_letter_code
_entity_poly.pdbx_strand_id
1 'polypeptide(L)'
;MTRPITVVLSLALLAGLSACSGGDGRFSGGPEPRQEPYRFGPLHVGHWGIGPIRADTYFESPVIRDLFPNARVKDVKVKLADDDSEDGITVSQGGVEVLEIDDSTIDTGPDQDPPIGQVRAVGGPIVGPSGETLGMSWNAAGFDLSQCEIGVERDRNTVICARRGEGAITYYFAVPTWDSEEVPPESLLRKVGYLKAIVWTPPPPPSPSGAPSSAGHAS
;
A
#
# COMPACT_ATOMS: atom_id res chain seq x y z
N MET A 1 34.42 47.21 30.25
CA MET A 1 33.60 46.68 31.38
C MET A 1 32.87 45.46 30.88
N THR A 2 33.45 44.29 31.07
CA THR A 2 32.96 43.00 30.53
C THR A 2 32.47 42.15 31.70
N ARG A 3 31.19 41.78 31.72
CA ARG A 3 30.59 40.88 32.73
C ARG A 3 30.56 39.46 32.19
N PRO A 4 31.04 38.46 32.92
CA PRO A 4 30.90 37.08 32.51
C PRO A 4 29.51 36.52 32.91
N ILE A 5 28.84 35.82 31.98
CA ILE A 5 27.63 35.08 32.22
C ILE A 5 28.03 33.64 32.60
N THR A 6 27.68 33.25 33.84
CA THR A 6 27.88 31.91 34.35
C THR A 6 26.70 31.04 33.93
N VAL A 7 26.94 30.05 33.08
CA VAL A 7 25.95 29.02 32.71
C VAL A 7 26.11 27.84 33.66
N VAL A 8 25.11 27.59 34.44
CA VAL A 8 25.01 26.39 35.32
C VAL A 8 24.37 25.24 34.51
N LEU A 9 25.21 24.24 34.27
CA LEU A 9 24.77 23.01 33.54
C LEU A 9 24.29 22.00 34.58
N SER A 10 22.97 21.77 34.70
CA SER A 10 22.40 20.73 35.57
C SER A 10 22.31 19.42 34.78
N LEU A 11 23.15 18.47 35.13
CA LEU A 11 23.16 17.10 34.64
C LEU A 11 22.15 16.26 35.45
N ALA A 12 21.02 15.89 34.84
CA ALA A 12 20.09 14.89 35.41
C ALA A 12 20.35 13.53 34.75
N LEU A 13 21.00 12.63 35.49
CA LEU A 13 21.10 11.21 35.13
C LEU A 13 19.76 10.52 35.44
N LEU A 14 19.05 10.08 34.42
CA LEU A 14 17.94 9.11 34.55
C LEU A 14 18.43 7.77 33.99
N ALA A 15 18.78 6.87 34.92
CA ALA A 15 19.03 5.47 34.63
C ALA A 15 17.67 4.76 34.39
N GLY A 16 17.30 4.53 33.13
CA GLY A 16 16.15 3.71 32.74
C GLY A 16 16.59 2.27 32.47
N LEU A 17 16.19 1.32 33.32
CA LEU A 17 16.36 -0.12 33.13
C LEU A 17 15.56 -0.57 31.90
N SER A 18 16.26 -0.91 30.80
CA SER A 18 15.68 -1.60 29.65
C SER A 18 15.57 -3.08 29.96
N ALA A 19 14.39 -3.55 30.31
CA ALA A 19 14.07 -4.98 30.34
C ALA A 19 13.90 -5.42 28.85
N CYS A 20 14.91 -6.13 28.32
CA CYS A 20 14.76 -6.89 27.08
C CYS A 20 13.86 -8.10 27.36
N SER A 21 12.58 -7.98 27.10
CA SER A 21 11.66 -9.10 26.96
C SER A 21 11.78 -9.62 25.53
N GLY A 22 12.44 -10.78 25.36
CA GLY A 22 12.42 -11.55 24.13
C GLY A 22 10.99 -12.03 23.88
N GLY A 23 10.28 -11.38 22.97
CA GLY A 23 8.95 -11.75 22.53
C GLY A 23 9.06 -12.45 21.19
N ASP A 24 8.63 -13.70 21.13
CA ASP A 24 8.38 -14.46 19.91
C ASP A 24 7.57 -13.62 18.95
N GLY A 25 8.07 -13.50 17.69
CA GLY A 25 7.51 -12.66 16.63
C GLY A 25 6.13 -13.08 16.13
N ARG A 26 5.13 -13.04 17.01
CA ARG A 26 3.73 -12.92 16.63
C ARG A 26 3.47 -11.43 16.47
N PHE A 27 3.31 -10.98 15.24
CA PHE A 27 2.71 -9.69 14.94
C PHE A 27 1.36 -9.64 15.67
N SER A 28 1.35 -9.11 16.88
CA SER A 28 0.12 -8.69 17.55
C SER A 28 -0.44 -7.56 16.69
N GLY A 29 -1.42 -7.87 15.86
CA GLY A 29 -2.19 -6.85 15.16
C GLY A 29 -2.73 -5.89 16.22
N GLY A 30 -2.17 -4.68 16.23
CA GLY A 30 -2.75 -3.60 17.01
C GLY A 30 -4.21 -3.41 16.60
N PRO A 31 -5.04 -2.75 17.43
CA PRO A 31 -6.42 -2.48 17.07
C PRO A 31 -6.45 -1.76 15.72
N GLU A 32 -7.30 -2.26 14.83
CA GLU A 32 -7.51 -1.67 13.52
C GLU A 32 -7.84 -0.18 13.68
N PRO A 33 -7.11 0.72 13.00
CA PRO A 33 -7.39 2.15 13.10
C PRO A 33 -8.81 2.42 12.55
N ARG A 34 -9.56 3.26 13.26
CA ARG A 34 -10.90 3.65 12.81
C ARG A 34 -10.82 4.25 11.41
N GLN A 35 -11.78 3.89 10.57
CA GLN A 35 -11.94 4.46 9.24
C GLN A 35 -12.47 5.89 9.36
N GLU A 36 -11.55 6.86 9.37
CA GLU A 36 -11.91 8.28 9.39
C GLU A 36 -11.69 8.90 8.01
N PRO A 37 -12.58 9.80 7.55
CA PRO A 37 -12.41 10.49 6.27
C PRO A 37 -11.07 11.21 6.19
N TYR A 38 -10.38 11.04 5.05
CA TYR A 38 -9.13 11.73 4.79
C TYR A 38 -9.37 13.22 4.57
N ARG A 39 -8.66 14.04 5.30
CA ARG A 39 -8.80 15.49 5.21
C ARG A 39 -7.60 16.17 4.56
N PHE A 40 -6.40 15.85 5.00
CA PHE A 40 -5.14 16.42 4.50
C PHE A 40 -3.92 15.67 5.06
N GLY A 41 -2.76 15.93 4.46
CA GLY A 41 -1.49 15.32 4.86
C GLY A 41 -1.07 14.19 3.92
N PRO A 42 -0.04 13.42 4.27
CA PRO A 42 0.35 12.25 3.50
C PRO A 42 -0.66 11.11 3.67
N LEU A 43 -0.92 10.39 2.59
CA LEU A 43 -1.62 9.11 2.63
C LEU A 43 -0.64 8.02 3.07
N HIS A 44 -0.96 7.37 4.17
CA HIS A 44 -0.16 6.26 4.67
C HIS A 44 -0.65 4.93 4.10
N VAL A 45 0.28 4.15 3.58
CA VAL A 45 0.05 2.76 3.17
C VAL A 45 0.43 1.84 4.32
N GLY A 46 -0.41 0.87 4.62
CA GLY A 46 -0.17 -0.10 5.68
C GLY A 46 -0.89 -1.42 5.41
N HIS A 47 -0.72 -2.39 6.31
CA HIS A 47 -1.37 -3.70 6.19
C HIS A 47 -2.90 -3.61 6.11
N TRP A 48 -3.46 -2.58 6.73
CA TRP A 48 -4.92 -2.37 6.84
C TRP A 48 -5.52 -1.63 5.67
N GLY A 49 -4.70 -1.02 4.80
CA GLY A 49 -5.20 -0.23 3.67
C GLY A 49 -4.34 0.96 3.30
N ILE A 50 -4.93 1.87 2.55
CA ILE A 50 -4.32 3.14 2.15
C ILE A 50 -5.19 4.31 2.63
N GLY A 51 -4.63 5.17 3.47
CA GLY A 51 -5.37 6.28 4.07
C GLY A 51 -6.62 5.77 4.80
N PRO A 52 -7.85 6.19 4.42
CA PRO A 52 -9.09 5.71 5.00
C PRO A 52 -9.61 4.40 4.40
N ILE A 53 -9.10 3.95 3.26
CA ILE A 53 -9.56 2.72 2.58
C ILE A 53 -9.13 1.49 3.36
N ARG A 54 -10.06 0.54 3.54
CA ARG A 54 -9.89 -0.73 4.25
C ARG A 54 -10.39 -1.90 3.42
N ALA A 55 -10.16 -3.12 3.88
CA ALA A 55 -10.57 -4.36 3.19
C ALA A 55 -12.10 -4.52 3.11
N ASP A 56 -12.86 -3.89 3.99
CA ASP A 56 -14.32 -3.86 4.02
C ASP A 56 -14.93 -2.65 3.30
N THR A 57 -14.11 -1.83 2.64
CA THR A 57 -14.59 -0.72 1.82
C THR A 57 -15.17 -1.25 0.52
N TYR A 58 -16.39 -0.87 0.18
CA TYR A 58 -17.02 -1.24 -1.09
C TYR A 58 -16.48 -0.42 -2.26
N PHE A 59 -16.40 -1.06 -3.43
CA PHE A 59 -15.99 -0.43 -4.69
C PHE A 59 -17.14 0.38 -5.29
N GLU A 60 -17.43 1.51 -4.68
CA GLU A 60 -18.46 2.45 -5.11
C GLU A 60 -17.97 3.89 -5.02
N SER A 61 -18.13 4.66 -6.10
CA SER A 61 -17.75 6.08 -6.12
C SER A 61 -18.36 6.93 -5.00
N PRO A 62 -19.65 6.75 -4.60
CA PRO A 62 -20.19 7.44 -3.44
C PRO A 62 -19.46 7.12 -2.13
N VAL A 63 -19.16 5.84 -1.87
CA VAL A 63 -18.44 5.39 -0.67
C VAL A 63 -17.04 6.01 -0.64
N ILE A 64 -16.32 5.95 -1.76
CA ILE A 64 -14.98 6.54 -1.87
C ILE A 64 -15.03 8.07 -1.70
N ARG A 65 -16.06 8.73 -2.22
CA ARG A 65 -16.24 10.18 -2.06
C ARG A 65 -16.43 10.60 -0.60
N ASP A 66 -17.16 9.82 0.18
CA ASP A 66 -17.35 10.07 1.61
C ASP A 66 -16.04 9.92 2.39
N LEU A 67 -15.17 9.00 1.97
CA LEU A 67 -13.83 8.84 2.54
C LEU A 67 -12.87 9.97 2.16
N PHE A 68 -13.07 10.63 1.01
CA PHE A 68 -12.22 11.69 0.49
C PHE A 68 -13.00 12.97 0.17
N PRO A 69 -13.62 13.64 1.17
CA PRO A 69 -14.54 14.77 0.96
C PRO A 69 -13.92 15.98 0.26
N ASN A 70 -12.59 16.11 0.28
CA ASN A 70 -11.85 17.21 -0.34
C ASN A 70 -11.15 16.81 -1.67
N ALA A 71 -11.47 15.63 -2.19
CA ALA A 71 -10.89 15.12 -3.43
C ALA A 71 -11.97 15.01 -4.52
N ARG A 72 -11.49 14.91 -5.77
CA ARG A 72 -12.36 14.59 -6.90
C ARG A 72 -12.31 13.08 -7.13
N VAL A 73 -13.45 12.42 -7.00
CA VAL A 73 -13.63 10.98 -7.26
C VAL A 73 -14.35 10.80 -8.58
N LYS A 74 -13.85 9.91 -9.44
CA LYS A 74 -14.42 9.62 -10.75
C LYS A 74 -14.34 8.13 -11.08
N ASP A 75 -15.42 7.63 -11.69
CA ASP A 75 -15.40 6.35 -12.39
C ASP A 75 -14.59 6.48 -13.69
N VAL A 76 -13.77 5.48 -13.97
CA VAL A 76 -12.90 5.41 -15.14
C VAL A 76 -12.91 3.99 -15.72
N LYS A 77 -12.46 3.85 -16.98
CA LYS A 77 -12.07 2.56 -17.52
C LYS A 77 -10.56 2.46 -17.48
N VAL A 78 -10.05 1.50 -16.71
CA VAL A 78 -8.63 1.21 -16.60
C VAL A 78 -8.24 0.27 -17.73
N LYS A 79 -7.31 0.68 -18.57
CA LYS A 79 -6.77 -0.17 -19.63
C LYS A 79 -5.85 -1.22 -19.01
N LEU A 80 -6.10 -2.48 -19.32
CA LEU A 80 -5.24 -3.60 -18.93
C LEU A 80 -4.22 -3.90 -20.02
N ALA A 81 -4.64 -4.53 -21.08
CA ALA A 81 -3.84 -4.85 -22.26
C ALA A 81 -4.67 -4.65 -23.52
N ASP A 82 -4.02 -4.39 -24.64
CA ASP A 82 -4.58 -4.23 -25.99
C ASP A 82 -5.96 -3.54 -26.02
N ASP A 83 -7.06 -4.30 -26.05
CA ASP A 83 -8.43 -3.80 -26.09
C ASP A 83 -9.23 -4.09 -24.81
N ASP A 84 -8.61 -4.66 -23.79
CA ASP A 84 -9.26 -4.99 -22.53
C ASP A 84 -9.22 -3.83 -21.52
N SER A 85 -10.33 -3.64 -20.81
CA SER A 85 -10.45 -2.61 -19.78
C SER A 85 -11.42 -3.04 -18.69
N GLU A 86 -11.08 -2.73 -17.45
CA GLU A 86 -11.93 -2.95 -16.27
C GLU A 86 -12.46 -1.63 -15.71
N ASP A 87 -13.49 -1.73 -14.87
CA ASP A 87 -14.00 -0.58 -14.14
C ASP A 87 -13.01 -0.19 -13.05
N GLY A 88 -12.78 1.11 -12.89
CA GLY A 88 -11.90 1.68 -11.91
C GLY A 88 -12.46 2.97 -11.32
N ILE A 89 -11.94 3.36 -10.16
CA ILE A 89 -12.23 4.64 -9.52
C ILE A 89 -10.91 5.38 -9.32
N THR A 90 -10.86 6.65 -9.75
CA THR A 90 -9.72 7.52 -9.47
C THR A 90 -10.04 8.56 -8.43
N VAL A 91 -9.07 8.82 -7.56
CA VAL A 91 -9.12 9.90 -6.55
C VAL A 91 -8.06 10.92 -6.90
N SER A 92 -8.46 12.17 -7.15
CA SER A 92 -7.54 13.27 -7.46
C SER A 92 -7.64 14.38 -6.43
N GLN A 93 -6.49 14.90 -5.99
CA GLN A 93 -6.40 16.00 -5.04
C GLN A 93 -5.54 17.13 -5.61
N GLY A 94 -6.07 18.35 -5.61
CA GLY A 94 -5.36 19.49 -6.19
C GLY A 94 -5.05 19.35 -7.68
N GLY A 95 -5.82 18.53 -8.40
CA GLY A 95 -5.59 18.24 -9.82
C GLY A 95 -4.57 17.13 -10.11
N VAL A 96 -3.99 16.55 -9.06
CA VAL A 96 -3.08 15.39 -9.15
C VAL A 96 -3.87 14.14 -8.82
N GLU A 97 -3.79 13.11 -9.66
CA GLU A 97 -4.30 11.78 -9.35
C GLU A 97 -3.45 11.16 -8.27
N VAL A 98 -4.07 10.75 -7.16
CA VAL A 98 -3.37 10.21 -5.99
C VAL A 98 -3.61 8.73 -5.81
N LEU A 99 -4.82 8.25 -6.13
CA LEU A 99 -5.16 6.82 -6.07
C LEU A 99 -5.88 6.38 -7.35
N GLU A 100 -5.59 5.16 -7.77
CA GLU A 100 -6.40 4.33 -8.66
C GLU A 100 -6.92 3.15 -7.83
N ILE A 101 -8.20 2.82 -7.97
CA ILE A 101 -8.87 1.77 -7.21
C ILE A 101 -9.55 0.88 -8.22
N ASP A 102 -9.27 -0.40 -8.15
CA ASP A 102 -9.83 -1.42 -9.03
C ASP A 102 -10.78 -2.32 -8.19
N ASP A 103 -11.80 -2.88 -8.83
CA ASP A 103 -12.71 -3.81 -8.17
C ASP A 103 -12.03 -5.17 -7.88
N SER A 104 -12.70 -5.98 -7.09
CA SER A 104 -12.27 -7.35 -6.86
C SER A 104 -12.80 -8.24 -7.99
N THR A 105 -11.95 -9.12 -8.51
CA THR A 105 -12.37 -10.20 -9.42
C THR A 105 -13.21 -11.28 -8.73
N ILE A 106 -13.47 -11.14 -7.43
CA ILE A 106 -14.31 -12.07 -6.67
C ILE A 106 -15.75 -11.81 -7.05
N ASP A 107 -16.38 -12.80 -7.69
CA ASP A 107 -17.81 -12.77 -7.97
C ASP A 107 -18.58 -12.87 -6.64
N THR A 108 -19.13 -11.74 -6.22
CA THR A 108 -19.97 -11.63 -5.02
C THR A 108 -21.45 -11.93 -5.27
N GLY A 109 -21.82 -12.20 -6.54
CA GLY A 109 -23.19 -12.39 -6.97
C GLY A 109 -23.91 -11.07 -7.32
N PRO A 110 -25.05 -11.15 -8.00
CA PRO A 110 -25.71 -10.02 -8.64
C PRO A 110 -26.28 -8.95 -7.68
N ASP A 111 -26.42 -9.30 -6.40
CA ASP A 111 -27.06 -8.44 -5.39
C ASP A 111 -26.07 -7.87 -4.36
N GLN A 112 -24.76 -8.06 -4.57
CA GLN A 112 -23.74 -7.56 -3.65
C GLN A 112 -22.75 -6.66 -4.41
N ASP A 113 -22.50 -5.48 -3.86
CA ASP A 113 -21.48 -4.61 -4.39
C ASP A 113 -20.10 -5.26 -4.24
N PRO A 114 -19.26 -5.21 -5.28
CA PRO A 114 -17.94 -5.82 -5.21
C PRO A 114 -17.09 -5.12 -4.15
N PRO A 115 -16.26 -5.86 -3.40
CA PRO A 115 -15.25 -5.26 -2.56
C PRO A 115 -14.14 -4.67 -3.43
N ILE A 116 -13.33 -3.79 -2.83
CA ILE A 116 -12.12 -3.31 -3.48
C ILE A 116 -11.15 -4.48 -3.71
N GLY A 117 -10.63 -4.59 -4.93
CA GLY A 117 -9.63 -5.59 -5.30
C GLY A 117 -8.21 -5.11 -5.10
N GLN A 118 -7.94 -3.87 -5.50
CA GLN A 118 -6.63 -3.28 -5.42
C GLN A 118 -6.72 -1.75 -5.26
N VAL A 119 -5.76 -1.17 -4.56
CA VAL A 119 -5.58 0.30 -4.49
C VAL A 119 -4.14 0.64 -4.82
N ARG A 120 -3.94 1.44 -5.86
CA ARG A 120 -2.64 1.94 -6.29
C ARG A 120 -2.47 3.39 -5.87
N ALA A 121 -1.47 3.67 -5.09
CA ALA A 121 -1.04 5.03 -4.77
C ALA A 121 -0.05 5.50 -5.86
N VAL A 122 -0.48 6.43 -6.70
CA VAL A 122 0.25 6.84 -7.93
C VAL A 122 0.73 8.29 -7.91
N GLY A 123 0.27 9.10 -6.96
CA GLY A 123 0.64 10.51 -6.88
C GLY A 123 0.42 11.13 -5.51
N GLY A 124 0.87 12.38 -5.35
CA GLY A 124 0.74 13.12 -4.09
C GLY A 124 1.69 12.66 -2.99
N PRO A 125 1.48 13.14 -1.76
CA PRO A 125 2.30 12.78 -0.62
C PRO A 125 1.89 11.42 -0.06
N ILE A 126 2.51 10.36 -0.57
CA ILE A 126 2.32 8.97 -0.15
C ILE A 126 3.48 8.54 0.72
N VAL A 127 3.20 7.79 1.79
CA VAL A 127 4.21 7.23 2.68
C VAL A 127 3.92 5.74 2.89
N GLY A 128 4.84 4.90 2.47
CA GLY A 128 4.81 3.45 2.70
C GLY A 128 5.16 3.06 4.16
N PRO A 129 5.01 1.79 4.52
CA PRO A 129 5.20 1.31 5.89
C PRO A 129 6.60 1.57 6.47
N SER A 130 7.63 1.54 5.65
CA SER A 130 9.02 1.79 6.05
C SER A 130 9.52 3.20 5.66
N GLY A 131 8.59 4.10 5.29
CA GLY A 131 8.89 5.47 4.91
C GLY A 131 9.17 5.66 3.41
N GLU A 132 8.82 4.69 2.57
CA GLU A 132 8.93 4.81 1.12
C GLU A 132 8.01 5.93 0.62
N THR A 133 8.50 6.71 -0.35
CA THR A 133 7.75 7.78 -1.01
C THR A 133 7.86 7.65 -2.52
N LEU A 134 6.84 8.11 -3.24
CA LEU A 134 6.91 8.12 -4.71
C LEU A 134 8.10 8.94 -5.20
N GLY A 135 8.76 8.47 -6.25
CA GLY A 135 10.00 9.04 -6.76
C GLY A 135 11.28 8.60 -6.03
N MET A 136 11.16 7.87 -4.91
CA MET A 136 12.33 7.30 -4.21
C MET A 136 13.11 6.39 -5.16
N SER A 137 14.44 6.54 -5.19
CA SER A 137 15.29 5.68 -6.02
C SER A 137 15.32 4.24 -5.49
N TRP A 138 15.58 3.29 -6.37
CA TRP A 138 15.80 1.88 -6.03
C TRP A 138 16.78 1.69 -4.86
N ASN A 139 17.92 2.39 -4.92
CA ASN A 139 18.93 2.30 -3.86
C ASN A 139 18.41 2.77 -2.49
N ALA A 140 17.64 3.86 -2.47
CA ALA A 140 17.11 4.41 -1.23
C ALA A 140 16.02 3.52 -0.63
N ALA A 141 15.23 2.86 -1.48
CA ALA A 141 14.17 1.95 -1.05
C ALA A 141 14.72 0.62 -0.48
N GLY A 142 15.94 0.21 -0.86
CA GLY A 142 16.66 -0.92 -0.24
C GLY A 142 16.03 -2.29 -0.52
N PHE A 143 15.49 -2.50 -1.72
CA PHE A 143 14.99 -3.80 -2.14
C PHE A 143 16.12 -4.71 -2.63
N ASP A 144 15.93 -6.02 -2.43
CA ASP A 144 16.73 -7.08 -3.04
C ASP A 144 16.04 -7.53 -4.34
N LEU A 145 16.81 -7.70 -5.41
CA LEU A 145 16.29 -8.11 -6.71
C LEU A 145 15.57 -9.48 -6.66
N SER A 146 15.95 -10.34 -5.74
CA SER A 146 15.28 -11.63 -5.52
C SER A 146 13.85 -11.53 -4.99
N GLN A 147 13.42 -10.34 -4.58
CA GLN A 147 12.07 -10.03 -4.10
C GLN A 147 11.21 -9.42 -5.21
N CYS A 148 11.68 -9.42 -6.44
CA CYS A 148 11.09 -8.65 -7.51
C CYS A 148 10.83 -9.50 -8.76
N GLU A 149 9.83 -9.11 -9.51
CA GLU A 149 9.45 -9.66 -10.81
C GLU A 149 9.24 -8.54 -11.82
N ILE A 150 9.18 -8.90 -13.11
CA ILE A 150 8.87 -7.93 -14.16
C ILE A 150 7.36 -7.69 -14.23
N GLY A 151 6.96 -6.44 -14.40
CA GLY A 151 5.58 -6.08 -14.67
C GLY A 151 5.19 -6.41 -16.12
N VAL A 152 3.94 -6.80 -16.29
CA VAL A 152 3.34 -7.15 -17.57
C VAL A 152 2.25 -6.14 -17.96
N GLU A 153 1.83 -6.17 -19.21
CA GLU A 153 0.71 -5.37 -19.71
C GLU A 153 0.84 -3.87 -19.41
N ARG A 154 -0.08 -3.30 -18.63
CA ARG A 154 -0.06 -1.88 -18.24
C ARG A 154 1.17 -1.52 -17.39
N ASP A 155 1.78 -2.50 -16.75
CA ASP A 155 2.97 -2.32 -15.92
C ASP A 155 4.27 -2.70 -16.62
N ARG A 156 4.24 -2.83 -17.96
CA ARG A 156 5.46 -2.96 -18.77
C ARG A 156 6.45 -1.84 -18.43
N ASN A 157 7.75 -2.11 -18.46
CA ASN A 157 8.82 -1.22 -18.00
C ASN A 157 8.80 -0.91 -16.50
N THR A 158 8.19 -1.79 -15.72
CA THR A 158 8.10 -1.69 -14.27
C THR A 158 8.63 -2.97 -13.63
N VAL A 159 9.34 -2.83 -12.52
CA VAL A 159 9.75 -3.95 -11.66
C VAL A 159 8.88 -3.92 -10.42
N ILE A 160 8.20 -5.02 -10.14
CA ILE A 160 7.26 -5.18 -9.03
C ILE A 160 7.96 -5.94 -7.92
N CYS A 161 8.04 -5.35 -6.75
CA CYS A 161 8.75 -5.92 -5.60
C CYS A 161 7.84 -6.04 -4.38
N ALA A 162 8.06 -7.08 -3.57
CA ALA A 162 7.35 -7.28 -2.32
C ALA A 162 8.34 -7.55 -1.19
N ARG A 163 8.14 -6.94 -0.02
CA ARG A 163 8.93 -7.26 1.17
C ARG A 163 8.37 -8.49 1.88
N ARG A 164 9.27 -9.28 2.46
CA ARG A 164 8.85 -10.41 3.29
C ARG A 164 8.03 -9.90 4.48
N GLY A 165 6.85 -10.47 4.66
CA GLY A 165 5.92 -10.09 5.75
C GLY A 165 4.99 -8.91 5.42
N GLU A 166 5.14 -8.28 4.26
CA GLU A 166 4.24 -7.22 3.77
C GLU A 166 3.30 -7.74 2.67
N GLY A 167 2.81 -8.96 2.78
CA GLY A 167 2.11 -9.68 1.70
C GLY A 167 0.92 -8.97 1.05
N ALA A 168 0.41 -7.91 1.68
CA ALA A 168 -0.64 -7.06 1.11
C ALA A 168 -0.08 -5.85 0.33
N ILE A 169 1.22 -5.63 0.31
CA ILE A 169 1.82 -4.41 -0.26
C ILE A 169 2.89 -4.78 -1.27
N THR A 170 2.78 -4.19 -2.46
CA THR A 170 3.76 -4.29 -3.53
C THR A 170 4.24 -2.91 -3.98
N TYR A 171 5.47 -2.85 -4.46
CA TYR A 171 6.18 -1.63 -4.82
C TYR A 171 6.57 -1.69 -6.28
N TYR A 172 6.12 -0.72 -7.05
CA TYR A 172 6.28 -0.64 -8.49
C TYR A 172 7.37 0.36 -8.85
N PHE A 173 8.52 -0.15 -9.31
CA PHE A 173 9.65 0.68 -9.73
C PHE A 173 9.66 0.85 -11.24
N ALA A 174 9.50 2.06 -11.72
CA ALA A 174 9.65 2.36 -13.14
C ALA A 174 11.10 2.25 -13.58
N VAL A 175 11.32 1.65 -14.75
CA VAL A 175 12.61 1.54 -15.43
C VAL A 175 12.44 2.01 -16.89
N PRO A 176 12.38 3.33 -17.14
CA PRO A 176 11.87 3.91 -18.41
C PRO A 176 12.59 3.45 -19.67
N THR A 177 13.83 2.99 -19.56
CA THR A 177 14.66 2.56 -20.70
C THR A 177 14.67 1.05 -20.89
N TRP A 178 13.89 0.31 -20.11
CA TRP A 178 13.84 -1.15 -20.17
C TRP A 178 12.58 -1.60 -20.89
N ASP A 179 12.77 -2.34 -21.98
CA ASP A 179 11.69 -2.91 -22.79
C ASP A 179 11.97 -4.39 -23.05
N SER A 180 12.00 -5.19 -22.00
CA SER A 180 12.21 -6.64 -22.04
C SER A 180 11.26 -7.33 -21.07
N GLU A 181 10.92 -8.57 -21.35
CA GLU A 181 10.12 -9.43 -20.46
C GLU A 181 10.94 -10.03 -19.30
N GLU A 182 12.23 -9.76 -19.25
CA GLU A 182 13.11 -10.17 -18.18
C GLU A 182 13.30 -9.06 -17.15
N VAL A 183 13.59 -9.44 -15.90
CA VAL A 183 13.94 -8.47 -14.85
C VAL A 183 15.24 -7.76 -15.23
N PRO A 184 15.29 -6.42 -15.22
CA PRO A 184 16.49 -5.68 -15.58
C PRO A 184 17.66 -6.00 -14.62
N PRO A 185 18.90 -5.89 -15.10
CA PRO A 185 20.06 -6.06 -14.23
C PRO A 185 20.05 -5.00 -13.12
N GLU A 186 20.46 -5.41 -11.93
CA GLU A 186 20.46 -4.55 -10.74
C GLU A 186 21.22 -3.23 -10.94
N SER A 187 22.29 -3.25 -11.74
CA SER A 187 23.05 -2.04 -12.09
C SER A 187 22.23 -0.99 -12.83
N LEU A 188 21.24 -1.41 -13.64
CA LEU A 188 20.33 -0.51 -14.32
C LEU A 188 19.28 0.04 -13.33
N LEU A 189 18.68 -0.83 -12.52
CA LEU A 189 17.75 -0.43 -11.45
C LEU A 189 18.38 0.62 -10.53
N ARG A 190 19.62 0.38 -10.10
CA ARG A 190 20.38 1.32 -9.27
C ARG A 190 20.60 2.67 -9.93
N LYS A 191 20.66 2.71 -11.26
CA LYS A 191 20.95 3.95 -12.03
C LYS A 191 19.70 4.76 -12.32
N VAL A 192 18.61 4.11 -12.71
CA VAL A 192 17.41 4.80 -13.23
C VAL A 192 16.09 4.37 -12.57
N GLY A 193 16.08 3.34 -11.75
CA GLY A 193 14.87 2.84 -11.09
C GLY A 193 14.35 3.81 -10.03
N TYR A 194 13.07 4.13 -10.10
CA TYR A 194 12.39 4.93 -9.08
C TYR A 194 11.00 4.40 -8.79
N LEU A 195 10.55 4.57 -7.56
CA LEU A 195 9.24 4.12 -7.07
C LEU A 195 8.13 4.92 -7.77
N LYS A 196 7.36 4.25 -8.62
CA LYS A 196 6.26 4.81 -9.41
C LYS A 196 4.92 4.70 -8.70
N ALA A 197 4.70 3.57 -8.01
CA ALA A 197 3.47 3.32 -7.27
C ALA A 197 3.73 2.41 -6.07
N ILE A 198 2.89 2.54 -5.06
CA ILE A 198 2.74 1.57 -3.97
C ILE A 198 1.33 1.02 -4.08
N VAL A 199 1.22 -0.29 -4.11
CA VAL A 199 -0.06 -0.98 -4.32
C VAL A 199 -0.40 -1.79 -3.08
N TRP A 200 -1.62 -1.63 -2.62
CA TRP A 200 -2.19 -2.44 -1.56
C TRP A 200 -3.29 -3.32 -2.12
N THR A 201 -3.23 -4.61 -1.79
CA THR A 201 -4.25 -5.60 -2.12
C THR A 201 -4.88 -6.09 -0.82
N PRO A 202 -6.21 -5.99 -0.66
CA PRO A 202 -6.88 -6.50 0.53
C PRO A 202 -6.54 -7.96 0.77
N PRO A 203 -6.32 -8.39 2.02
CA PRO A 203 -6.20 -9.80 2.32
C PRO A 203 -7.51 -10.52 1.96
N PRO A 204 -7.45 -11.77 1.48
CA PRO A 204 -8.65 -12.53 1.19
C PRO A 204 -9.53 -12.62 2.44
N PRO A 205 -10.86 -12.58 2.30
CA PRO A 205 -11.75 -12.75 3.43
C PRO A 205 -11.45 -14.07 4.14
N PRO A 206 -11.59 -14.14 5.46
CA PRO A 206 -11.35 -15.38 6.19
C PRO A 206 -12.27 -16.46 5.63
N SER A 207 -11.66 -17.57 5.21
CA SER A 207 -12.45 -18.73 4.73
C SER A 207 -13.50 -19.07 5.77
N PRO A 208 -14.77 -19.29 5.40
CA PRO A 208 -15.80 -19.70 6.35
C PRO A 208 -15.31 -20.97 7.03
N SER A 209 -14.93 -20.84 8.30
CA SER A 209 -14.40 -21.95 9.10
C SER A 209 -15.43 -23.08 9.08
N GLY A 210 -15.01 -24.22 8.51
CA GLY A 210 -15.69 -25.46 8.31
C GLY A 210 -17.08 -25.61 8.93
N ALA A 211 -18.11 -25.63 8.11
CA ALA A 211 -19.38 -26.24 8.50
C ALA A 211 -19.02 -27.60 9.09
N PRO A 212 -19.49 -27.95 10.30
CA PRO A 212 -19.24 -29.26 10.87
C PRO A 212 -19.76 -30.31 9.89
N SER A 213 -18.83 -31.11 9.38
CA SER A 213 -19.15 -32.27 8.56
C SER A 213 -20.21 -33.08 9.34
N SER A 214 -21.47 -33.06 8.89
CA SER A 214 -22.53 -33.93 9.40
C SER A 214 -22.11 -35.36 9.09
N ALA A 215 -21.33 -35.94 10.02
CA ALA A 215 -21.04 -37.35 10.01
C ALA A 215 -22.39 -38.11 10.06
N GLY A 216 -22.75 -38.69 8.92
CA GLY A 216 -23.94 -39.48 8.73
C GLY A 216 -24.04 -40.56 9.82
N HIS A 217 -25.13 -40.56 10.54
CA HIS A 217 -25.60 -41.71 11.23
C HIS A 217 -26.12 -42.68 10.18
N ALA A 218 -25.31 -43.70 9.88
CA ALA A 218 -25.78 -44.93 9.27
C ALA A 218 -26.26 -45.83 10.41
N SER A 219 -27.54 -46.11 10.43
CA SER A 219 -28.19 -47.21 11.18
C SER A 219 -28.20 -48.44 10.34
#